data_ca5d9e818546b925bb722c852f5e0f28
#
_entry.id   ca5d9e818546b925bb722c852f5e0f28
#
_cell.length_a   1.000
_cell.length_b   1.000
_cell.length_c   1.000
_cell.angle_alpha   90.00
_cell.angle_beta   90.00
_cell.angle_gamma   90.00
#
_symmetry.space_group_name_H-M   'P 1'
#
loop_
_entity.id
_entity.type
_entity.pdbx_description
1 polymer ?
#
loop_
_entity_poly.entity_id
_entity_poly.type
_entity_poly.pdbx_seq_one_letter_code
_entity_poly.pdbx_strand_id
1 'polypeptide(L)' 'MARTRSISSIETEITKVEADLVKVQAKYDSLAARLLELQQLKKDYEAKQIMDAFHKSGKSLQELMTFLNV' A
#
# COMPACT_ATOMS: atom_id res chain seq x y z
N MET A 1 -11.36 -29.61 -36.01
CA MET A 1 -10.77 -28.60 -36.91
C MET A 1 -10.81 -27.22 -36.22
N ALA A 2 -9.68 -26.59 -36.11
CA ALA A 2 -9.63 -25.26 -35.50
C ALA A 2 -10.28 -24.24 -36.44
N ARG A 3 -11.19 -23.44 -35.91
CA ARG A 3 -11.80 -22.38 -36.67
C ARG A 3 -10.93 -21.14 -36.61
N THR A 4 -10.73 -20.53 -37.75
CA THR A 4 -10.09 -19.23 -37.81
C THR A 4 -11.09 -18.19 -37.32
N ARG A 5 -10.74 -17.45 -36.27
CA ARG A 5 -11.57 -16.37 -35.77
C ARG A 5 -11.51 -15.20 -36.73
N SER A 6 -12.62 -14.48 -36.88
CA SER A 6 -12.63 -13.26 -37.69
C SER A 6 -11.79 -12.19 -36.99
N ILE A 7 -11.21 -11.30 -37.78
CA ILE A 7 -10.46 -10.16 -37.23
C ILE A 7 -11.35 -9.29 -36.35
N SER A 8 -12.60 -9.13 -36.72
CA SER A 8 -13.57 -8.35 -35.93
C SER A 8 -13.80 -8.97 -34.54
N SER A 9 -13.91 -10.30 -34.48
CA SER A 9 -14.07 -11.01 -33.21
C SER A 9 -12.83 -10.85 -32.33
N ILE A 10 -11.66 -10.93 -32.93
CA ILE A 10 -10.39 -10.75 -32.21
C ILE A 10 -10.26 -9.34 -31.67
N GLU A 11 -10.58 -8.33 -32.48
CA GLU A 11 -10.53 -6.93 -32.07
C GLU A 11 -11.50 -6.62 -30.93
N THR A 12 -12.70 -7.22 -30.97
CA THR A 12 -13.68 -7.07 -29.90
C THR A 12 -13.14 -7.63 -28.59
N GLU A 13 -12.49 -8.80 -28.65
CA GLU A 13 -11.91 -9.41 -27.48
C GLU A 13 -10.74 -8.60 -26.93
N ILE A 14 -9.90 -8.04 -27.80
CA ILE A 14 -8.80 -7.17 -27.40
C ILE A 14 -9.33 -5.96 -26.64
N THR A 15 -10.36 -5.31 -27.19
CA THR A 15 -10.97 -4.14 -26.55
C THR A 15 -11.50 -4.49 -25.16
N LYS A 16 -12.14 -5.64 -25.04
CA LYS A 16 -12.67 -6.09 -23.74
C LYS A 16 -11.56 -6.34 -22.73
N VAL A 17 -10.51 -7.02 -23.17
CA VAL A 17 -9.37 -7.33 -22.29
C VAL A 17 -8.66 -6.04 -21.87
N GLU A 18 -8.49 -5.10 -22.79
CA GLU A 18 -7.89 -3.80 -22.46
C GLU A 18 -8.71 -3.05 -21.42
N ALA A 19 -10.04 -3.06 -21.55
CA ALA A 19 -10.92 -2.43 -20.57
C ALA A 19 -10.81 -3.11 -19.20
N ASP A 20 -10.72 -4.44 -19.19
CA ASP A 20 -10.56 -5.19 -17.95
C ASP A 20 -9.21 -4.88 -17.28
N LEU A 21 -8.15 -4.74 -18.09
CA LEU A 21 -6.83 -4.37 -17.57
C LEU A 21 -6.84 -3.00 -16.91
N VAL A 22 -7.54 -2.04 -17.50
CA VAL A 22 -7.68 -0.71 -16.90
C VAL A 22 -8.34 -0.79 -15.53
N LYS A 23 -9.40 -1.59 -15.41
CA LYS A 23 -10.10 -1.78 -14.15
C LYS A 23 -9.21 -2.45 -13.09
N VAL A 24 -8.46 -3.46 -13.48
CA VAL A 24 -7.55 -4.17 -12.59
C VAL A 24 -6.42 -3.23 -12.14
N GLN A 25 -5.90 -2.43 -13.04
CA GLN A 25 -4.86 -1.46 -12.71
C GLN A 25 -5.37 -0.42 -11.71
N ALA A 26 -6.58 0.09 -11.93
CA ALA A 26 -7.20 1.06 -11.02
C ALA A 26 -7.40 0.45 -9.63
N LYS A 27 -7.83 -0.80 -9.58
CA LYS A 27 -8.01 -1.52 -8.31
C LYS A 27 -6.66 -1.73 -7.61
N TYR A 28 -5.64 -2.11 -8.37
CA TYR A 28 -4.29 -2.28 -7.84
C TYR A 28 -3.77 -0.96 -7.23
N ASP A 29 -3.93 0.14 -7.96
CA ASP A 29 -3.48 1.45 -7.50
C ASP A 29 -4.19 1.85 -6.20
N SER A 30 -5.49 1.61 -6.13
CA SER A 30 -6.29 1.89 -4.94
C SER A 30 -5.82 1.07 -3.74
N LEU A 31 -5.56 -0.21 -3.95
CA LEU A 31 -5.08 -1.09 -2.89
C LEU A 31 -3.66 -0.73 -2.43
N ALA A 32 -2.80 -0.36 -3.37
CA ALA A 32 -1.45 0.08 -3.05
C ALA A 32 -1.46 1.35 -2.21
N ALA A 33 -2.31 2.31 -2.57
CA ALA A 33 -2.48 3.54 -1.81
C ALA A 33 -3.00 3.24 -0.39
N ARG A 34 -3.96 2.34 -0.28
CA ARG A 34 -4.52 1.94 1.02
C ARG A 34 -3.46 1.26 1.89
N LEU A 35 -2.63 0.41 1.29
CA LEU A 35 -1.55 -0.25 2.01
C LEU A 35 -0.57 0.77 2.58
N LEU A 36 -0.16 1.76 1.79
CA LEU A 36 0.74 2.81 2.26
C LEU A 36 0.12 3.59 3.41
N GLU A 37 -1.17 3.91 3.30
CA GLU A 37 -1.90 4.60 4.36
C GLU A 37 -1.91 3.79 5.65
N LEU A 38 -2.20 2.50 5.56
CA LEU A 38 -2.24 1.63 6.72
C LEU A 38 -0.86 1.45 7.35
N GLN A 39 0.19 1.36 6.53
CA GLN A 39 1.56 1.27 7.03
C GLN A 39 1.95 2.54 7.79
N GLN A 40 1.51 3.70 7.31
CA GLN A 40 1.76 4.96 8.01
C GLN A 40 1.00 5.03 9.34
N LEU A 41 -0.26 4.61 9.34
CA LEU A 41 -1.04 4.55 10.58
C LEU A 41 -0.41 3.64 11.61
N LYS A 42 0.13 2.50 11.16
CA LYS A 42 0.81 1.57 12.05
C LYS A 42 2.06 2.22 12.67
N LYS A 43 2.85 2.92 11.86
CA LYS A 43 4.05 3.62 12.35
C LYS A 43 3.67 4.70 13.37
N ASP A 44 2.62 5.45 13.10
CA ASP A 44 2.14 6.48 14.01
C ASP A 44 1.69 5.89 15.34
N TYR A 45 0.99 4.76 15.29
CA TYR A 45 0.55 4.06 16.48
C TYR A 45 1.74 3.56 17.31
N GLU A 46 2.72 2.95 16.66
CA GLU A 46 3.93 2.46 17.32
C GLU A 46 4.72 3.60 17.94
N ALA A 47 4.85 4.72 17.24
CA ALA A 47 5.52 5.92 17.76
C ALA A 47 4.81 6.44 19.01
N LYS A 48 3.47 6.47 18.97
CA LYS A 48 2.68 6.90 20.12
C LYS A 48 2.90 5.98 21.32
N GLN A 49 2.93 4.66 21.09
CA GLN A 49 3.18 3.70 22.15
C GLN A 49 4.54 3.91 22.79
N ILE A 50 5.57 4.16 21.98
CA ILE A 50 6.92 4.43 22.47
C ILE A 50 6.95 5.71 23.31
N MET A 51 6.28 6.76 22.83
CA MET A 51 6.23 8.04 23.56
C MET A 51 5.47 7.89 24.88
N ASP A 52 4.37 7.15 24.87
CA ASP A 52 3.60 6.90 26.08
C ASP A 52 4.43 6.14 27.11
N ALA A 53 5.16 5.11 26.67
CA ALA A 53 6.05 4.35 27.54
C ALA A 53 7.17 5.23 28.08
N PHE A 54 7.73 6.11 27.24
CA PHE A 54 8.76 7.05 27.64
C PHE A 54 8.24 8.01 28.73
N HIS A 55 7.06 8.57 28.53
CA HIS A 55 6.46 9.46 29.52
C HIS A 55 6.18 8.75 30.84
N LYS A 56 5.72 7.51 30.78
CA LYS A 56 5.47 6.71 31.99
C LYS A 56 6.76 6.39 32.73
N SER A 57 7.88 6.24 32.01
CA SER A 57 9.18 5.96 32.65
C SER A 57 9.77 7.16 33.37
N GLY A 58 9.26 8.38 33.08
CA GLY A 58 9.74 9.60 33.70
C GLY A 58 11.11 10.06 33.24
N LYS A 59 11.65 9.48 32.18
CA LYS A 59 12.94 9.85 31.63
C LYS A 59 12.85 11.14 30.83
N SER A 60 13.92 11.91 30.84
CA SER A 60 14.00 13.14 30.06
C SER A 60 14.23 12.86 28.58
N LEU A 61 13.90 13.85 27.73
CA LEU A 61 14.18 13.77 26.31
C LEU A 61 15.68 13.56 26.06
N GLN A 62 16.54 14.20 26.85
CA GLN A 62 17.99 14.08 26.72
C GLN A 62 18.44 12.64 26.97
N GLU A 63 17.89 11.98 27.97
CA GLU A 63 18.19 10.58 28.24
C GLU A 63 17.78 9.69 27.08
N LEU A 64 16.61 9.96 26.49
CA LEU A 64 16.13 9.22 25.32
C LEU A 64 17.07 9.41 24.13
N MET A 65 17.49 10.64 23.88
CA MET A 65 18.40 10.94 22.78
C MET A 65 19.75 10.27 22.98
N THR A 66 20.26 10.21 24.19
CA THR A 66 21.49 9.52 24.50
C THR A 66 21.36 8.01 24.21
N PHE A 67 20.22 7.43 24.57
CA PHE A 67 19.94 6.02 24.32
C PHE A 67 19.91 5.71 22.83
N LEU A 68 19.29 6.59 22.04
CA LEU A 68 19.14 6.37 20.60
C LEU A 68 20.43 6.59 19.82
N ASN A 69 21.37 7.32 20.37
CA ASN A 69 22.66 7.61 19.71
C ASN A 69 23.77 6.60 20.04
N VAL A 70 23.43 5.53 20.69
CA VAL A 70 24.41 4.47 21.04
C VAL A 70 24.78 3.54 19.88
#